data_0aa3ec45c218106a6562e3d24f2c0db1
#
_entry.id   0aa3ec45c218106a6562e3d24f2c0db1
#
_cell.length_a   1.000
_cell.length_b   1.000
_cell.length_c   1.000
_cell.angle_alpha   90.00
_cell.angle_beta   90.00
_cell.angle_gamma   90.00
#
_symmetry.space_group_name_H-M   'P 1'
#
loop_
_entity.id
_entity.type
_entity.pdbx_description
1 polymer ?
#
loop_
_entity_poly.entity_id
_entity_poly.type
_entity_poly.pdbx_seq_one_letter_code
_entity_poly.pdbx_strand_id
1 'polypeptide(L)'
;EYYSLNKSDSLKYKAACYLIENMPYHFTYGGAEVDFYLQEIETLLNTSKDKSESLQIINKLNDDLINGKEQIYKMMDARIITSEFLISHIDASFKTREYPWAKDVNFEDFCQYVLPYRLSNEPLQNWIPFYTEHVKHIADSLYLKSTSIKDFVGRLVSHFSPPHILRRHRKGKFVIELRPTAYMNLEFGSCKELFFWTAYTFKALGLPVAWDYTPNWANRSLGHEWASMIIEGKYYPFLFLDKCKFGEHISVNPYEKP
;
A
#
# COMPACT_ATOMS: atom_id res chain seq x y z
N GLU A 1 -14.03 16.76 17.58
CA GLU A 1 -15.44 17.17 17.84
C GLU A 1 -16.45 16.40 16.98
N TYR A 2 -16.29 16.25 15.65
CA TYR A 2 -17.29 15.63 14.75
C TYR A 2 -17.84 14.29 15.27
N TYR A 3 -16.97 13.34 15.64
CA TYR A 3 -17.39 12.04 16.16
C TYR A 3 -17.67 12.01 17.68
N SER A 4 -17.35 13.07 18.42
CA SER A 4 -17.60 13.11 19.87
C SER A 4 -19.06 13.39 20.24
N LEU A 5 -19.85 13.89 19.29
CA LEU A 5 -21.24 14.27 19.48
C LEU A 5 -22.21 13.09 19.51
N ASN A 6 -21.80 11.93 19.00
CA ASN A 6 -22.64 10.75 18.90
C ASN A 6 -22.00 9.53 19.55
N LYS A 7 -22.67 8.91 20.53
CA LYS A 7 -22.17 7.72 21.23
C LYS A 7 -21.93 6.52 20.29
N SER A 8 -22.68 6.41 19.18
CA SER A 8 -22.48 5.36 18.18
C SER A 8 -21.13 5.47 17.45
N ASP A 9 -20.53 6.66 17.45
CA ASP A 9 -19.27 6.95 16.77
C ASP A 9 -18.04 6.87 17.67
N SER A 10 -18.19 6.30 18.87
CA SER A 10 -17.10 6.22 19.86
C SER A 10 -15.82 5.53 19.33
N LEU A 11 -15.94 4.51 18.49
CA LEU A 11 -14.79 3.87 17.85
C LEU A 11 -14.17 4.75 16.75
N LYS A 12 -14.99 5.47 15.98
CA LYS A 12 -14.48 6.44 15.00
C LYS A 12 -13.76 7.61 15.68
N TYR A 13 -14.26 8.04 16.83
CA TYR A 13 -13.58 9.05 17.64
C TYR A 13 -12.18 8.56 18.08
N LYS A 14 -12.07 7.33 18.60
CA LYS A 14 -10.78 6.73 18.96
C LYS A 14 -9.85 6.58 17.76
N ALA A 15 -10.39 6.18 16.62
CA ALA A 15 -9.64 6.10 15.37
C ALA A 15 -9.11 7.47 14.92
N ALA A 16 -9.92 8.52 15.04
CA ALA A 16 -9.47 9.90 14.77
C ALA A 16 -8.34 10.33 15.69
N CYS A 17 -8.45 10.06 17.01
CA CYS A 17 -7.38 10.33 17.96
C CYS A 17 -6.09 9.59 17.57
N TYR A 18 -6.19 8.30 17.25
CA TYR A 18 -5.04 7.49 16.81
C TYR A 18 -4.34 8.10 15.59
N LEU A 19 -5.10 8.49 14.55
CA LEU A 19 -4.52 9.12 13.37
C LEU A 19 -3.86 10.46 13.68
N ILE A 20 -4.48 11.30 14.51
CA ILE A 20 -3.96 12.62 14.89
C ILE A 20 -2.68 12.48 15.73
N GLU A 21 -2.63 11.54 16.66
CA GLU A 21 -1.44 11.27 17.49
C GLU A 21 -0.24 10.84 16.67
N ASN A 22 -0.46 10.09 15.59
CA ASN A 22 0.62 9.61 14.71
C ASN A 22 0.96 10.57 13.57
N MET A 23 0.11 11.54 13.27
CA MET A 23 0.26 12.50 12.16
C MET A 23 1.56 13.34 12.19
N PRO A 24 2.08 13.81 13.34
CA PRO A 24 3.25 14.70 13.37
C PRO A 24 4.52 14.12 12.76
N TYR A 25 4.60 12.81 12.60
CA TYR A 25 5.78 12.13 12.05
C TYR A 25 5.70 11.90 10.54
N HIS A 26 4.54 12.18 9.94
CA HIS A 26 4.29 11.95 8.52
C HIS A 26 4.45 13.23 7.70
N PHE A 27 4.91 13.04 6.48
CA PHE A 27 5.04 14.10 5.50
C PHE A 27 4.94 13.56 4.08
N THR A 28 4.72 14.43 3.11
CA THR A 28 4.95 14.18 1.69
C THR A 28 5.90 15.21 1.11
N TYR A 29 6.43 14.93 -0.07
CA TYR A 29 7.19 15.90 -0.83
C TYR A 29 6.25 16.77 -1.65
N GLY A 30 6.57 18.07 -1.76
CA GLY A 30 5.87 19.06 -2.58
C GLY A 30 6.86 19.89 -3.39
N GLY A 31 6.33 20.59 -4.38
CA GLY A 31 7.03 21.40 -5.34
C GLY A 31 6.47 21.20 -6.74
N ALA A 32 6.62 22.17 -7.63
CA ALA A 32 6.10 22.08 -8.99
C ALA A 32 6.71 20.89 -9.76
N GLU A 33 7.97 20.58 -9.50
CA GLU A 33 8.70 19.46 -10.09
C GLU A 33 8.15 18.12 -9.60
N VAL A 34 7.75 18.04 -8.33
CA VAL A 34 7.12 16.83 -7.76
C VAL A 34 5.76 16.62 -8.41
N ASP A 35 4.95 17.66 -8.53
CA ASP A 35 3.62 17.58 -9.14
C ASP A 35 3.72 17.17 -10.61
N PHE A 36 4.65 17.77 -11.36
CA PHE A 36 4.93 17.41 -12.75
C PHE A 36 5.36 15.95 -12.86
N TYR A 37 6.34 15.53 -12.07
CA TYR A 37 6.82 14.14 -12.05
C TYR A 37 5.69 13.14 -11.82
N LEU A 38 4.87 13.36 -10.81
CA LEU A 38 3.76 12.46 -10.48
C LEU A 38 2.72 12.41 -11.60
N GLN A 39 2.40 13.55 -12.22
CA GLN A 39 1.46 13.61 -13.34
C GLN A 39 1.98 12.87 -14.57
N GLU A 40 3.26 13.05 -14.93
CA GLU A 40 3.86 12.37 -16.07
C GLU A 40 3.93 10.84 -15.84
N ILE A 41 4.31 10.40 -14.63
CA ILE A 41 4.31 8.97 -14.29
C ILE A 41 2.89 8.38 -14.40
N GLU A 42 1.89 9.04 -13.84
CA GLU A 42 0.50 8.55 -13.92
C GLU A 42 -0.01 8.49 -15.35
N THR A 43 0.30 9.50 -16.17
CA THR A 43 -0.04 9.50 -17.59
C THR A 43 0.61 8.33 -18.30
N LEU A 44 1.90 8.10 -18.04
CA LEU A 44 2.66 7.00 -18.64
C LEU A 44 2.07 5.63 -18.26
N LEU A 45 1.77 5.42 -16.97
CA LEU A 45 1.17 4.17 -16.48
C LEU A 45 -0.20 3.87 -17.08
N ASN A 46 -0.96 4.90 -17.43
CA ASN A 46 -2.29 4.77 -18.01
C ASN A 46 -2.29 4.62 -19.55
N THR A 47 -1.24 5.06 -20.23
CA THR A 47 -1.26 5.17 -21.70
C THR A 47 -0.24 4.28 -22.42
N SER A 48 0.88 3.97 -21.77
CA SER A 48 1.98 3.27 -22.43
C SER A 48 1.68 1.78 -22.59
N LYS A 49 2.02 1.27 -23.78
CA LYS A 49 1.99 -0.15 -24.13
C LYS A 49 3.38 -0.77 -24.23
N ASP A 50 4.43 0.05 -24.27
CA ASP A 50 5.83 -0.40 -24.36
C ASP A 50 6.56 -0.18 -23.04
N LYS A 51 6.88 -1.30 -22.38
CA LYS A 51 7.59 -1.30 -21.09
C LYS A 51 9.01 -0.75 -21.19
N SER A 52 9.69 -0.94 -22.31
CA SER A 52 11.07 -0.49 -22.48
C SER A 52 11.12 1.02 -22.65
N GLU A 53 10.20 1.57 -23.43
CA GLU A 53 10.02 3.02 -23.57
C GLU A 53 9.61 3.66 -22.25
N SER A 54 8.64 3.06 -21.54
CA SER A 54 8.23 3.52 -20.22
C SER A 54 9.39 3.64 -19.23
N LEU A 55 10.26 2.63 -19.17
CA LEU A 55 11.44 2.64 -18.31
C LEU A 55 12.44 3.73 -18.66
N GLN A 56 12.62 4.04 -19.95
CA GLN A 56 13.49 5.13 -20.39
C GLN A 56 12.93 6.50 -19.98
N ILE A 57 11.63 6.69 -20.15
CA ILE A 57 10.94 7.93 -19.74
C ILE A 57 11.02 8.11 -18.22
N ILE A 58 10.75 7.05 -17.42
CA ILE A 58 10.86 7.10 -15.97
C ILE A 58 12.27 7.45 -15.50
N ASN A 59 13.29 6.83 -16.10
CA ASN A 59 14.67 7.15 -15.75
C ASN A 59 15.00 8.64 -16.02
N LYS A 60 14.51 9.16 -17.15
CA LYS A 60 14.68 10.59 -17.47
C LYS A 60 13.95 11.47 -16.44
N LEU A 61 12.70 11.17 -16.12
CA LEU A 61 11.94 11.91 -15.11
C LEU A 61 12.60 11.85 -13.73
N ASN A 62 13.19 10.71 -13.35
CA ASN A 62 13.96 10.56 -12.13
C ASN A 62 15.18 11.49 -12.11
N ASP A 63 15.95 11.52 -13.21
CA ASP A 63 17.12 12.36 -13.33
C ASP A 63 16.74 13.84 -13.30
N ASP A 64 15.67 14.24 -13.99
CA ASP A 64 15.16 15.61 -14.00
C ASP A 64 14.72 16.03 -12.59
N LEU A 65 13.98 15.16 -11.85
CA LEU A 65 13.57 15.47 -10.49
C LEU A 65 14.75 15.57 -9.52
N ILE A 66 15.75 14.70 -9.63
CA ILE A 66 16.96 14.74 -8.80
C ILE A 66 17.76 16.02 -9.07
N ASN A 67 17.84 16.45 -10.32
CA ASN A 67 18.54 17.69 -10.69
C ASN A 67 17.78 18.94 -10.21
N GLY A 68 16.43 18.90 -10.15
CA GLY A 68 15.57 19.98 -9.63
C GLY A 68 15.32 19.95 -8.11
N LYS A 69 16.00 19.10 -7.37
CA LYS A 69 15.74 18.82 -5.93
C LYS A 69 15.76 20.04 -5.00
N GLU A 70 16.40 21.14 -5.37
CA GLU A 70 16.45 22.36 -4.55
C GLU A 70 15.07 23.02 -4.38
N GLN A 71 14.12 22.70 -5.25
CA GLN A 71 12.74 23.17 -5.20
C GLN A 71 11.78 22.17 -4.51
N ILE A 72 12.31 21.04 -4.04
CA ILE A 72 11.52 20.02 -3.34
C ILE A 72 11.56 20.32 -1.85
N TYR A 73 10.38 20.35 -1.24
CA TYR A 73 10.23 20.58 0.20
C TYR A 73 9.29 19.54 0.84
N LYS A 74 9.42 19.39 2.17
CA LYS A 74 8.54 18.51 2.94
C LYS A 74 7.29 19.26 3.35
N MET A 75 6.15 18.66 3.10
CA MET A 75 4.84 19.09 3.59
C MET A 75 4.39 18.16 4.71
N MET A 76 4.43 18.66 5.95
CA MET A 76 4.05 17.88 7.12
C MET A 76 2.54 17.65 7.14
N ASP A 77 2.10 16.42 7.40
CA ASP A 77 0.69 16.05 7.44
C ASP A 77 -0.13 16.89 8.43
N ALA A 78 0.45 17.18 9.58
CA ALA A 78 -0.17 18.04 10.60
C ALA A 78 -0.49 19.47 10.09
N ARG A 79 0.05 19.88 8.93
CA ARG A 79 -0.20 21.20 8.32
C ARG A 79 -1.10 21.14 7.09
N ILE A 80 -1.19 20.00 6.43
CA ILE A 80 -1.88 19.88 5.13
C ILE A 80 -3.15 19.03 5.20
N ILE A 81 -3.28 18.15 6.19
CA ILE A 81 -4.48 17.31 6.33
C ILE A 81 -5.64 18.14 6.87
N THR A 82 -6.77 18.06 6.18
CA THR A 82 -8.01 18.71 6.59
C THR A 82 -8.89 17.76 7.38
N SER A 83 -9.84 18.30 8.15
CA SER A 83 -10.85 17.51 8.85
C SER A 83 -11.71 16.69 7.89
N GLU A 84 -12.06 17.25 6.74
CA GLU A 84 -12.85 16.57 5.70
C GLU A 84 -12.13 15.34 5.16
N PHE A 85 -10.81 15.44 4.92
CA PHE A 85 -10.00 14.30 4.49
C PHE A 85 -10.03 13.19 5.55
N LEU A 86 -9.78 13.54 6.83
CA LEU A 86 -9.78 12.53 7.91
C LEU A 86 -11.14 11.87 8.10
N ILE A 87 -12.22 12.65 8.09
CA ILE A 87 -13.58 12.14 8.22
C ILE A 87 -13.89 11.19 7.07
N SER A 88 -13.64 11.62 5.83
CA SER A 88 -13.87 10.80 4.65
C SER A 88 -13.06 9.49 4.69
N HIS A 89 -11.79 9.57 5.10
CA HIS A 89 -10.92 8.41 5.20
C HIS A 89 -11.37 7.44 6.31
N ILE A 90 -11.70 7.95 7.50
CA ILE A 90 -12.19 7.15 8.63
C ILE A 90 -13.50 6.46 8.24
N ASP A 91 -14.44 7.18 7.66
CA ASP A 91 -15.73 6.61 7.26
C ASP A 91 -15.57 5.52 6.18
N ALA A 92 -14.69 5.73 5.21
CA ALA A 92 -14.35 4.72 4.21
C ALA A 92 -13.69 3.49 4.85
N SER A 93 -12.74 3.70 5.77
CA SER A 93 -12.08 2.60 6.50
C SER A 93 -13.07 1.80 7.35
N PHE A 94 -14.01 2.46 8.04
CA PHE A 94 -15.01 1.77 8.86
C PHE A 94 -15.99 0.93 8.04
N LYS A 95 -16.31 1.34 6.81
CA LYS A 95 -17.12 0.51 5.90
C LYS A 95 -16.45 -0.84 5.60
N THR A 96 -15.12 -0.89 5.57
CA THR A 96 -14.41 -2.16 5.32
C THR A 96 -14.58 -3.16 6.48
N ARG A 97 -14.84 -2.69 7.71
CA ARG A 97 -15.12 -3.54 8.87
C ARG A 97 -16.46 -4.27 8.78
N GLU A 98 -17.36 -3.82 7.91
CA GLU A 98 -18.65 -4.46 7.68
C GLU A 98 -18.55 -5.70 6.79
N TYR A 99 -17.41 -5.91 6.12
CA TYR A 99 -17.20 -7.07 5.28
C TYR A 99 -17.16 -8.36 6.09
N PRO A 100 -17.76 -9.45 5.61
CA PRO A 100 -17.90 -10.68 6.40
C PRO A 100 -16.56 -11.27 6.84
N TRP A 101 -15.50 -11.06 6.08
CA TRP A 101 -14.15 -11.54 6.40
C TRP A 101 -13.35 -10.60 7.31
N ALA A 102 -13.81 -9.37 7.53
CA ALA A 102 -13.13 -8.36 8.36
C ALA A 102 -13.74 -8.22 9.77
N LYS A 103 -14.82 -8.92 10.07
CA LYS A 103 -15.57 -8.79 11.33
C LYS A 103 -14.75 -9.13 12.56
N ASP A 104 -13.84 -10.09 12.45
CA ASP A 104 -13.02 -10.58 13.55
C ASP A 104 -11.70 -9.80 13.71
N VAL A 105 -11.46 -8.78 12.87
CA VAL A 105 -10.33 -7.88 13.02
C VAL A 105 -10.57 -7.01 14.25
N ASN A 106 -9.75 -7.19 15.28
CA ASN A 106 -9.86 -6.40 16.50
C ASN A 106 -9.54 -4.92 16.23
N PHE A 107 -9.93 -4.04 17.15
CA PHE A 107 -9.82 -2.60 16.91
C PHE A 107 -8.36 -2.10 16.89
N GLU A 108 -7.47 -2.74 17.65
CA GLU A 108 -6.04 -2.40 17.68
C GLU A 108 -5.38 -2.73 16.35
N ASP A 109 -5.54 -3.95 15.85
CA ASP A 109 -5.04 -4.36 14.52
C ASP A 109 -5.65 -3.51 13.41
N PHE A 110 -6.93 -3.15 13.51
CA PHE A 110 -7.56 -2.23 12.58
C PHE A 110 -6.87 -0.86 12.59
N CYS A 111 -6.66 -0.27 13.74
CA CYS A 111 -6.01 1.04 13.86
C CYS A 111 -4.56 1.00 13.35
N GLN A 112 -3.84 -0.07 13.62
CA GLN A 112 -2.42 -0.17 13.26
C GLN A 112 -2.21 -0.54 11.78
N TYR A 113 -3.02 -1.44 11.22
CA TYR A 113 -2.72 -2.10 9.95
C TYR A 113 -3.74 -1.82 8.84
N VAL A 114 -4.94 -1.32 9.14
CA VAL A 114 -5.98 -1.01 8.13
C VAL A 114 -6.21 0.49 8.03
N LEU A 115 -6.43 1.15 9.15
CA LEU A 115 -6.82 2.55 9.25
C LEU A 115 -5.80 3.57 8.70
N PRO A 116 -4.46 3.41 8.80
CA PRO A 116 -3.53 4.45 8.36
C PRO A 116 -3.78 4.87 6.91
N TYR A 117 -3.86 6.18 6.67
CA TYR A 117 -4.19 6.78 5.38
C TYR A 117 -3.04 6.75 4.37
N ARG A 118 -1.82 6.49 4.84
CA ARG A 118 -0.61 6.32 4.02
C ARG A 118 0.27 5.18 4.54
N LEU A 119 1.21 4.74 3.73
CA LEU A 119 2.18 3.70 4.05
C LEU A 119 3.57 4.30 4.32
N SER A 120 3.94 5.37 3.61
CA SER A 120 5.23 6.06 3.72
C SER A 120 5.05 7.57 3.48
N ASN A 121 5.71 8.13 2.46
CA ASN A 121 5.71 9.55 2.14
C ASN A 121 4.94 9.88 0.85
N GLU A 122 4.10 8.96 0.38
CA GLU A 122 3.27 9.16 -0.80
C GLU A 122 2.31 10.34 -0.63
N PRO A 123 1.93 11.01 -1.73
CA PRO A 123 0.95 12.08 -1.68
C PRO A 123 -0.39 11.62 -1.07
N LEU A 124 -1.03 12.52 -0.31
CA LEU A 124 -2.35 12.25 0.26
C LEU A 124 -3.39 12.02 -0.82
N GLN A 125 -4.16 10.95 -0.67
CA GLN A 125 -5.24 10.61 -1.58
C GLN A 125 -6.32 9.80 -0.86
N ASN A 126 -7.58 10.01 -1.19
CA ASN A 126 -8.67 9.15 -0.73
C ASN A 126 -8.76 7.90 -1.61
N TRP A 127 -7.90 6.93 -1.35
CA TRP A 127 -7.67 5.75 -2.18
C TRP A 127 -8.64 4.58 -1.90
N ILE A 128 -9.23 4.49 -0.70
CA ILE A 128 -10.06 3.34 -0.31
C ILE A 128 -11.24 3.10 -1.26
N PRO A 129 -12.05 4.12 -1.63
CA PRO A 129 -13.16 3.90 -2.56
C PRO A 129 -12.69 3.36 -3.92
N PHE A 130 -11.60 3.91 -4.44
CA PHE A 130 -11.02 3.48 -5.72
C PHE A 130 -10.62 2.00 -5.69
N TYR A 131 -9.83 1.58 -4.71
CA TYR A 131 -9.44 0.18 -4.59
C TYR A 131 -10.63 -0.73 -4.33
N THR A 132 -11.56 -0.34 -3.47
CA THR A 132 -12.78 -1.11 -3.18
C THR A 132 -13.57 -1.40 -4.45
N GLU A 133 -13.77 -0.42 -5.31
CA GLU A 133 -14.46 -0.58 -6.59
C GLU A 133 -13.80 -1.66 -7.47
N HIS A 134 -12.48 -1.69 -7.49
CA HIS A 134 -11.72 -2.63 -8.33
C HIS A 134 -11.62 -4.06 -7.77
N VAL A 135 -11.57 -4.21 -6.44
CA VAL A 135 -11.20 -5.51 -5.86
C VAL A 135 -12.29 -6.20 -5.05
N LYS A 136 -13.31 -5.47 -4.57
CA LYS A 136 -14.32 -6.04 -3.66
C LYS A 136 -15.15 -7.15 -4.29
N HIS A 137 -15.58 -6.98 -5.54
CA HIS A 137 -16.38 -8.01 -6.23
C HIS A 137 -15.62 -9.33 -6.40
N ILE A 138 -14.31 -9.26 -6.58
CA ILE A 138 -13.42 -10.43 -6.63
C ILE A 138 -13.35 -11.08 -5.25
N ALA A 139 -13.14 -10.28 -4.21
CA ALA A 139 -13.10 -10.75 -2.83
C ALA A 139 -14.41 -11.42 -2.42
N ASP A 140 -15.58 -10.85 -2.74
CA ASP A 140 -16.90 -11.44 -2.49
C ASP A 140 -16.99 -12.84 -3.12
N SER A 141 -16.60 -12.99 -4.39
CA SER A 141 -16.63 -14.28 -5.09
C SER A 141 -15.68 -15.32 -4.50
N LEU A 142 -14.49 -14.90 -4.06
CA LEU A 142 -13.51 -15.81 -3.47
C LEU A 142 -13.90 -16.21 -2.05
N TYR A 143 -14.48 -15.30 -1.27
CA TYR A 143 -14.93 -15.57 0.10
C TYR A 143 -16.00 -16.67 0.13
N LEU A 144 -16.97 -16.60 -0.78
CA LEU A 144 -18.03 -17.63 -0.89
C LEU A 144 -17.50 -19.04 -1.17
N LYS A 145 -16.29 -19.15 -1.72
CA LYS A 145 -15.62 -20.43 -2.03
C LYS A 145 -14.62 -20.86 -0.96
N SER A 146 -14.48 -20.08 0.08
CA SER A 146 -13.45 -20.28 1.11
C SER A 146 -14.00 -20.99 2.33
N THR A 147 -13.16 -21.82 2.95
CA THR A 147 -13.51 -22.63 4.12
C THR A 147 -13.04 -21.99 5.43
N SER A 148 -12.15 -21.02 5.36
CA SER A 148 -11.62 -20.27 6.50
C SER A 148 -11.06 -18.92 6.04
N ILE A 149 -10.81 -18.01 6.99
CA ILE A 149 -10.15 -16.73 6.68
C ILE A 149 -8.76 -16.94 6.06
N LYS A 150 -8.01 -17.93 6.50
CA LYS A 150 -6.70 -18.26 5.94
C LYS A 150 -6.80 -18.79 4.50
N ASP A 151 -7.77 -19.62 4.20
CA ASP A 151 -8.06 -20.11 2.84
C ASP A 151 -8.48 -18.92 1.95
N PHE A 152 -9.35 -18.06 2.45
CA PHE A 152 -9.77 -16.86 1.73
C PHE A 152 -8.59 -15.96 1.36
N VAL A 153 -7.74 -15.61 2.33
CA VAL A 153 -6.56 -14.77 2.07
C VAL A 153 -5.58 -15.47 1.11
N GLY A 154 -5.38 -16.78 1.25
CA GLY A 154 -4.56 -17.55 0.32
C GLY A 154 -5.09 -17.48 -1.12
N ARG A 155 -6.42 -17.55 -1.30
CA ARG A 155 -7.07 -17.37 -2.62
C ARG A 155 -6.92 -15.96 -3.17
N LEU A 156 -7.05 -14.93 -2.31
CA LEU A 156 -6.81 -13.54 -2.70
C LEU A 156 -5.36 -13.35 -3.16
N VAL A 157 -4.39 -13.83 -2.38
CA VAL A 157 -2.97 -13.79 -2.73
C VAL A 157 -2.72 -14.48 -4.07
N SER A 158 -3.28 -15.66 -4.29
CA SER A 158 -3.14 -16.40 -5.54
C SER A 158 -3.80 -15.70 -6.72
N HIS A 159 -4.97 -15.08 -6.51
CA HIS A 159 -5.70 -14.37 -7.55
C HIS A 159 -5.01 -13.08 -7.98
N PHE A 160 -4.57 -12.28 -7.00
CA PHE A 160 -3.91 -11.01 -7.22
C PHE A 160 -2.40 -11.15 -7.47
N SER A 161 -1.84 -12.36 -7.39
CA SER A 161 -0.46 -12.61 -7.81
C SER A 161 -0.36 -12.37 -9.30
N PRO A 162 0.26 -11.28 -9.71
CA PRO A 162 0.27 -10.94 -11.12
C PRO A 162 1.20 -11.87 -11.87
N PRO A 163 0.75 -12.52 -12.95
CA PRO A 163 1.60 -13.40 -13.73
C PRO A 163 2.75 -12.67 -14.42
N HIS A 164 2.71 -11.35 -14.42
CA HIS A 164 3.60 -10.50 -15.22
C HIS A 164 4.24 -9.34 -14.45
N ILE A 165 3.88 -9.09 -13.20
CA ILE A 165 4.44 -7.98 -12.47
C ILE A 165 5.83 -8.33 -11.98
N LEU A 166 6.75 -7.47 -12.35
CA LEU A 166 8.02 -7.24 -11.70
C LEU A 166 9.09 -8.33 -11.86
N ARG A 167 9.40 -8.67 -13.08
CA ARG A 167 10.74 -9.19 -13.30
C ARG A 167 11.73 -8.07 -12.95
N ARG A 168 12.45 -8.29 -11.83
CA ARG A 168 13.64 -7.61 -11.32
C ARG A 168 14.33 -6.68 -12.33
N HIS A 169 13.73 -5.56 -12.67
CA HIS A 169 14.49 -4.50 -13.29
C HIS A 169 14.94 -3.56 -12.17
N ARG A 170 16.24 -3.63 -11.82
CA ARG A 170 16.90 -2.60 -11.01
C ARG A 170 16.79 -1.19 -11.63
N LYS A 171 16.32 -1.11 -12.86
CA LYS A 171 15.99 0.09 -13.62
C LYS A 171 14.49 0.32 -13.48
N GLY A 172 14.08 1.52 -13.08
CA GLY A 172 12.68 1.89 -12.91
C GLY A 172 12.25 2.01 -11.44
N LYS A 173 13.18 2.29 -10.53
CA LYS A 173 12.84 2.77 -9.20
C LYS A 173 12.29 4.17 -9.31
N PHE A 174 11.20 4.44 -8.62
CA PHE A 174 10.73 5.80 -8.43
C PHE A 174 11.55 6.49 -7.34
N VAL A 175 11.93 7.75 -7.56
CA VAL A 175 12.74 8.52 -6.58
C VAL A 175 11.89 9.07 -5.44
N ILE A 176 10.59 9.16 -5.65
CA ILE A 176 9.58 9.45 -4.62
C ILE A 176 8.43 8.46 -4.75
N GLU A 177 7.65 8.32 -3.68
CA GLU A 177 6.45 7.48 -3.68
C GLU A 177 5.37 8.06 -4.61
N LEU A 178 4.72 7.16 -5.35
CA LEU A 178 3.61 7.51 -6.24
C LEU A 178 2.33 7.75 -5.44
N ARG A 179 1.34 8.39 -6.07
CA ARG A 179 -0.01 8.44 -5.49
C ARG A 179 -0.58 7.03 -5.33
N PRO A 180 -1.32 6.76 -4.23
CA PRO A 180 -1.85 5.43 -3.93
C PRO A 180 -2.53 4.73 -5.11
N THR A 181 -3.37 5.43 -5.88
CA THR A 181 -4.10 4.82 -7.01
C THR A 181 -3.21 4.47 -8.21
N ALA A 182 -2.05 5.11 -8.35
CA ALA A 182 -1.12 4.81 -9.43
C ALA A 182 -0.54 3.40 -9.34
N TYR A 183 -0.43 2.84 -8.14
CA TYR A 183 0.06 1.47 -7.96
C TYR A 183 -0.86 0.41 -8.57
N MET A 184 -2.16 0.69 -8.73
CA MET A 184 -3.10 -0.26 -9.36
C MET A 184 -2.71 -0.60 -10.81
N ASN A 185 -2.16 0.37 -11.54
CA ASN A 185 -1.78 0.23 -12.94
C ASN A 185 -0.29 -0.04 -13.13
N LEU A 186 0.43 -0.34 -12.03
CA LEU A 186 1.86 -0.53 -12.07
C LEU A 186 2.22 -1.92 -12.64
N GLU A 187 2.94 -1.95 -13.73
CA GLU A 187 3.40 -3.18 -14.37
C GLU A 187 4.86 -3.53 -14.08
N PHE A 188 5.58 -2.66 -13.37
CA PHE A 188 6.99 -2.84 -13.01
C PHE A 188 7.29 -2.10 -11.71
N GLY A 189 8.41 -2.44 -11.07
CA GLY A 189 8.82 -1.84 -9.79
C GLY A 189 9.73 -2.74 -8.98
N SER A 190 10.02 -2.36 -7.77
CA SER A 190 10.78 -3.14 -6.79
C SER A 190 9.83 -3.87 -5.82
N CYS A 191 10.40 -4.56 -4.83
CA CYS A 191 9.62 -5.15 -3.74
C CYS A 191 8.80 -4.10 -2.97
N LYS A 192 9.25 -2.85 -2.89
CA LYS A 192 8.55 -1.75 -2.25
C LYS A 192 7.24 -1.40 -2.98
N GLU A 193 7.31 -1.15 -4.29
CA GLU A 193 6.11 -0.84 -5.07
C GLU A 193 5.10 -1.99 -5.06
N LEU A 194 5.60 -3.23 -5.10
CA LEU A 194 4.74 -4.40 -4.96
C LEU A 194 4.07 -4.47 -3.58
N PHE A 195 4.81 -4.14 -2.52
CA PHE A 195 4.24 -4.04 -1.19
C PHE A 195 3.14 -2.97 -1.14
N PHE A 196 3.36 -1.77 -1.72
CA PHE A 196 2.36 -0.69 -1.75
C PHE A 196 1.07 -1.12 -2.44
N TRP A 197 1.20 -1.73 -3.62
CA TRP A 197 0.04 -2.29 -4.33
C TRP A 197 -0.72 -3.31 -3.48
N THR A 198 0.02 -4.23 -2.86
CA THR A 198 -0.53 -5.24 -1.95
C THR A 198 -1.26 -4.62 -0.78
N ALA A 199 -0.58 -3.72 -0.07
CA ALA A 199 -1.11 -3.12 1.14
C ALA A 199 -2.39 -2.31 0.86
N TYR A 200 -2.42 -1.48 -0.18
CA TYR A 200 -3.65 -0.75 -0.55
C TYR A 200 -4.80 -1.68 -0.94
N THR A 201 -4.50 -2.74 -1.71
CA THR A 201 -5.51 -3.74 -2.09
C THR A 201 -6.13 -4.41 -0.86
N PHE A 202 -5.32 -4.92 0.05
CA PHE A 202 -5.82 -5.66 1.20
C PHE A 202 -6.42 -4.75 2.28
N LYS A 203 -5.86 -3.56 2.50
CA LYS A 203 -6.44 -2.57 3.43
C LYS A 203 -7.81 -2.08 2.95
N ALA A 204 -8.02 -1.90 1.63
CA ALA A 204 -9.34 -1.58 1.07
C ALA A 204 -10.36 -2.72 1.25
N LEU A 205 -9.90 -3.93 1.49
CA LEU A 205 -10.73 -5.09 1.88
C LEU A 205 -10.87 -5.24 3.41
N GLY A 206 -10.36 -4.32 4.21
CA GLY A 206 -10.42 -4.38 5.67
C GLY A 206 -9.49 -5.44 6.28
N LEU A 207 -8.53 -5.94 5.51
CA LEU A 207 -7.58 -6.95 5.95
C LEU A 207 -6.29 -6.31 6.48
N PRO A 208 -5.85 -6.65 7.70
CA PRO A 208 -4.69 -6.04 8.35
C PRO A 208 -3.39 -6.57 7.73
N VAL A 209 -2.61 -5.65 7.13
CA VAL A 209 -1.33 -5.96 6.47
C VAL A 209 -0.21 -5.15 7.10
N ALA A 210 0.80 -5.84 7.61
CA ALA A 210 2.04 -5.26 8.08
C ALA A 210 3.07 -5.14 6.95
N TRP A 211 3.92 -4.14 7.06
CA TRP A 211 5.11 -3.97 6.23
C TRP A 211 6.31 -4.57 6.95
N ASP A 212 6.82 -5.66 6.41
CA ASP A 212 8.04 -6.28 6.88
C ASP A 212 9.20 -5.97 5.95
N TYR A 213 10.35 -5.72 6.51
CA TYR A 213 11.54 -5.44 5.72
C TYR A 213 12.82 -5.92 6.40
N THR A 214 13.83 -6.20 5.60
CA THR A 214 15.22 -6.32 6.03
C THR A 214 16.08 -5.29 5.31
N PRO A 215 16.83 -4.44 6.03
CA PRO A 215 17.70 -3.45 5.39
C PRO A 215 18.81 -4.11 4.59
N ASN A 216 19.30 -5.24 5.05
CA ASN A 216 20.33 -6.04 4.38
C ASN A 216 20.12 -7.52 4.69
N TRP A 217 20.30 -8.36 3.67
CA TRP A 217 20.45 -9.79 3.88
C TRP A 217 21.79 -10.11 4.55
N ALA A 218 21.84 -11.19 5.33
CA ALA A 218 23.07 -11.61 6.01
C ALA A 218 24.26 -11.88 5.05
N ASN A 219 23.97 -12.22 3.80
CA ASN A 219 24.95 -12.64 2.80
C ASN A 219 25.14 -11.64 1.64
N ARG A 220 24.49 -10.49 1.67
CA ARG A 220 24.58 -9.46 0.60
C ARG A 220 24.05 -8.10 1.06
N SER A 221 24.63 -7.03 0.51
CA SER A 221 24.20 -5.64 0.77
C SER A 221 22.96 -5.26 -0.05
N LEU A 222 21.86 -5.98 0.15
CA LEU A 222 20.56 -5.72 -0.49
C LEU A 222 19.46 -5.87 0.54
N GLY A 223 18.59 -4.86 0.63
CA GLY A 223 17.37 -4.93 1.40
C GLY A 223 16.28 -5.73 0.67
N HIS A 224 15.25 -6.08 1.40
CA HIS A 224 14.04 -6.69 0.87
C HIS A 224 12.83 -6.26 1.68
N GLU A 225 11.67 -6.22 1.04
CA GLU A 225 10.41 -5.79 1.61
C GLU A 225 9.32 -6.78 1.20
N TRP A 226 8.42 -7.09 2.14
CA TRP A 226 7.29 -8.00 1.90
C TRP A 226 6.11 -7.62 2.78
N ALA A 227 4.98 -8.28 2.55
CA ALA A 227 3.77 -8.12 3.32
C ALA A 227 3.59 -9.28 4.29
N SER A 228 3.04 -9.00 5.48
CA SER A 228 2.52 -10.01 6.39
C SER A 228 1.06 -9.72 6.71
N MET A 229 0.20 -10.72 6.49
CA MET A 229 -1.20 -10.66 6.91
C MET A 229 -1.31 -11.03 8.38
N ILE A 230 -2.08 -10.24 9.14
CA ILE A 230 -2.37 -10.56 10.54
C ILE A 230 -3.71 -11.30 10.62
N ILE A 231 -3.69 -12.53 11.09
CA ILE A 231 -4.88 -13.36 11.31
C ILE A 231 -4.80 -13.92 12.72
N GLU A 232 -5.77 -13.60 13.58
CA GLU A 232 -5.83 -14.07 14.97
C GLU A 232 -4.52 -13.80 15.74
N GLY A 233 -3.92 -12.61 15.55
CA GLY A 233 -2.68 -12.20 16.18
C GLY A 233 -1.41 -12.90 15.67
N LYS A 234 -1.50 -13.68 14.60
CA LYS A 234 -0.36 -14.33 13.94
C LYS A 234 -0.03 -13.67 12.62
N TYR A 235 1.26 -13.56 12.35
CA TYR A 235 1.78 -12.98 11.11
C TYR A 235 2.01 -14.08 10.07
N TYR A 236 1.43 -13.90 8.90
CA TYR A 236 1.56 -14.80 7.75
C TYR A 236 2.25 -14.04 6.62
N PRO A 237 3.57 -14.22 6.44
CA PRO A 237 4.31 -13.53 5.40
C PRO A 237 3.90 -14.02 4.02
N PHE A 238 3.90 -13.12 3.04
CA PHE A 238 3.69 -13.43 1.65
C PHE A 238 4.28 -12.38 0.73
N LEU A 239 4.60 -12.79 -0.48
CA LEU A 239 5.03 -11.90 -1.56
C LEU A 239 4.44 -12.41 -2.86
N PHE A 240 3.88 -11.52 -3.67
CA PHE A 240 3.24 -11.93 -4.92
C PHE A 240 4.20 -12.45 -6.00
N LEU A 241 5.49 -12.21 -5.87
CA LEU A 241 6.49 -12.57 -6.88
C LEU A 241 7.13 -13.94 -6.69
N ASP A 242 7.09 -14.45 -5.50
CA ASP A 242 7.74 -15.71 -5.20
C ASP A 242 6.69 -16.83 -5.28
N LYS A 243 7.12 -18.01 -5.73
CA LYS A 243 6.33 -19.23 -5.68
C LYS A 243 5.96 -19.66 -4.24
N CYS A 244 6.16 -18.76 -3.27
CA CYS A 244 5.82 -18.94 -1.87
C CYS A 244 4.33 -18.94 -1.71
N LYS A 245 3.80 -20.00 -1.13
CA LYS A 245 2.41 -20.06 -0.73
C LYS A 245 2.19 -19.11 0.44
N PHE A 246 0.98 -18.57 0.51
CA PHE A 246 0.59 -17.73 1.63
C PHE A 246 0.89 -18.39 2.99
N GLY A 247 1.62 -17.68 3.84
CA GLY A 247 2.02 -18.15 5.17
C GLY A 247 3.22 -19.11 5.19
N GLU A 248 3.83 -19.38 4.05
CA GLU A 248 5.13 -20.03 4.02
C GLU A 248 6.24 -18.99 4.21
N HIS A 249 7.20 -19.32 5.05
CA HIS A 249 8.35 -18.46 5.31
C HIS A 249 9.08 -18.21 3.99
N ILE A 250 9.36 -16.96 3.68
CA ILE A 250 10.28 -16.60 2.61
C ILE A 250 11.70 -17.01 3.06
N SER A 251 11.96 -18.30 3.09
CA SER A 251 13.30 -18.80 3.25
C SER A 251 14.00 -18.63 1.91
N VAL A 252 14.61 -17.47 1.72
CA VAL A 252 15.66 -17.39 0.71
C VAL A 252 16.77 -18.32 1.25
N ASN A 253 16.92 -19.46 0.59
CA ASN A 253 18.06 -20.33 0.89
C ASN A 253 19.31 -19.44 0.80
N PRO A 254 20.06 -19.20 1.90
CA PRO A 254 21.21 -18.29 1.89
C PRO A 254 22.32 -18.75 0.93
N TYR A 255 22.21 -19.97 0.40
CA TYR A 255 23.15 -20.57 -0.54
C TYR A 255 22.66 -20.60 -1.98
N GLU A 256 21.41 -20.30 -2.27
CA GLU A 256 20.96 -20.15 -3.65
C GLU A 256 21.42 -18.79 -4.20
N LYS A 257 22.33 -18.85 -5.16
CA LYS A 257 22.67 -17.68 -5.97
C LYS A 257 21.44 -17.36 -6.85
N PRO A 258 21.11 -16.06 -7.01
CA PRO A 258 20.06 -15.65 -7.93
C PRO A 258 20.42 -15.99 -9.38
#